data_eb58cb0c3e73c3a60efd275952910924
#
_entry.id   eb58cb0c3e73c3a60efd275952910924
#
_cell.length_a   1.000
_cell.length_b   1.000
_cell.length_c   1.000
_cell.angle_alpha   90.00
_cell.angle_beta   90.00
_cell.angle_gamma   90.00
#
_symmetry.space_group_name_H-M   'P 1'
#
loop_
_entity.id
_entity.type
_entity.pdbx_description
1 polymer ?
#
loop_
_entity_poly.entity_id
_entity_poly.type
_entity_poly.pdbx_seq_one_letter_code
_entity_poly.pdbx_strand_id
1 'polypeptide(L)'
;MLGYGRVASQYRYEMPRMLGDLNYYSFGIGKMHWYPQKALHGFRGTLVDESGRVESPDFISDYRLWFQMQAPGLNPDSTHIGWNDHGAATYKLPERLHPTAWTGEMACEMIRNYEGINNQPLFLKISFARPHSPYDPPQRLLDEYANRDIPAPWIGEWCKDKPYAKLKDPQKVKKDAPYGNFGDEYAKDSRRHYYANVTFIDEEIGKVIKTLKEKGIYDDALICYISDHGDMLGDHYHWRKTYPYQGSVHVPYIVKWPASYHFTKGNKITQPVELRDLLPTFLEIAGSSIPQDMDGQSLLRLMEGKTDQWRKYIDLEHATCYSPDNYWCALTDGKIKYIWRFHTGTEELF
;
A
#
# COMPACT_ATOMS: atom_id res chain seq x y z
N MET A 1 4.80 -16.63 6.95
CA MET A 1 4.21 -15.66 6.01
C MET A 1 3.56 -16.35 4.86
N LEU A 2 2.37 -15.96 4.52
CA LEU A 2 1.62 -16.50 3.39
C LEU A 2 2.09 -15.79 2.13
N GLY A 3 2.86 -16.46 1.29
CA GLY A 3 3.34 -15.91 0.02
C GLY A 3 2.20 -15.52 -0.93
N TYR A 4 2.48 -15.47 -2.21
CA TYR A 4 1.52 -15.19 -3.30
C TYR A 4 0.46 -16.30 -3.41
N GLY A 5 -0.22 -16.62 -2.36
CA GLY A 5 -1.16 -17.70 -2.29
C GLY A 5 -2.54 -17.27 -1.83
N ARG A 6 -3.36 -18.25 -1.64
CA ARG A 6 -4.64 -18.09 -0.99
C ARG A 6 -4.41 -17.64 0.45
N VAL A 7 -5.09 -16.59 0.86
CA VAL A 7 -5.14 -16.20 2.26
C VAL A 7 -5.97 -17.20 3.06
N ALA A 8 -5.74 -17.29 4.37
CA ALA A 8 -6.59 -18.09 5.23
C ALA A 8 -8.03 -17.54 5.23
N SER A 9 -9.01 -18.42 5.36
CA SER A 9 -10.42 -18.01 5.46
C SER A 9 -10.71 -17.20 6.72
N GLN A 10 -9.87 -17.35 7.76
CA GLN A 10 -9.96 -16.63 9.03
C GLN A 10 -8.59 -16.57 9.68
N TYR A 11 -8.29 -15.44 10.32
CA TYR A 11 -7.11 -15.25 11.16
C TYR A 11 -7.53 -15.12 12.62
N ARG A 12 -6.60 -15.41 13.54
CA ARG A 12 -6.83 -15.25 14.96
C ARG A 12 -7.20 -13.82 15.34
N TYR A 13 -6.52 -12.85 14.75
CA TYR A 13 -6.77 -11.43 14.92
C TYR A 13 -7.10 -10.81 13.56
N GLU A 14 -8.33 -10.36 13.42
CA GLU A 14 -8.80 -9.63 12.24
C GLU A 14 -9.30 -8.25 12.69
N MET A 15 -8.61 -7.21 12.27
CA MET A 15 -8.89 -5.83 12.69
C MET A 15 -10.36 -5.43 12.53
N PRO A 16 -11.04 -5.69 11.38
CA PRO A 16 -12.44 -5.30 11.23
C PRO A 16 -13.37 -6.07 12.19
N ARG A 17 -13.06 -7.35 12.48
CA ARG A 17 -13.84 -8.18 13.41
C ARG A 17 -13.70 -7.65 14.83
N MET A 18 -12.45 -7.46 15.29
CA MET A 18 -12.18 -6.98 16.65
C MET A 18 -12.76 -5.60 16.90
N LEU A 19 -12.70 -4.69 15.94
CA LEU A 19 -13.35 -3.39 16.02
C LEU A 19 -14.90 -3.53 15.97
N GLY A 20 -15.41 -4.47 15.19
CA GLY A 20 -16.84 -4.81 15.18
C GLY A 20 -17.37 -5.29 16.53
N ASP A 21 -16.57 -6.07 17.28
CA ASP A 21 -16.86 -6.51 18.65
C ASP A 21 -16.91 -5.33 19.65
N LEU A 22 -16.25 -4.21 19.30
CA LEU A 22 -16.29 -2.93 20.01
C LEU A 22 -17.35 -1.97 19.44
N ASN A 23 -18.32 -2.48 18.73
CA ASN A 23 -19.42 -1.74 18.14
C ASN A 23 -19.05 -0.81 16.97
N TYR A 24 -17.88 -0.94 16.33
CA TYR A 24 -17.57 -0.20 15.12
C TYR A 24 -18.30 -0.78 13.90
N TYR A 25 -18.79 0.10 13.03
CA TYR A 25 -19.20 -0.28 11.69
C TYR A 25 -17.97 -0.31 10.79
N SER A 26 -17.56 -1.49 10.36
CA SER A 26 -16.34 -1.68 9.58
C SER A 26 -16.66 -1.84 8.10
N PHE A 27 -16.08 -1.00 7.24
CA PHE A 27 -16.27 -1.06 5.79
C PHE A 27 -14.95 -0.89 5.03
N GLY A 28 -14.81 -1.60 3.89
CA GLY A 28 -13.61 -1.57 3.08
C GLY A 28 -13.87 -1.10 1.64
N ILE A 29 -13.02 -0.22 1.11
CA ILE A 29 -13.13 0.31 -0.27
C ILE A 29 -11.77 0.18 -0.96
N GLY A 30 -11.77 -0.34 -2.19
CA GLY A 30 -10.59 -0.49 -3.04
C GLY A 30 -9.91 -1.85 -2.89
N LYS A 31 -8.57 -1.87 -2.89
CA LYS A 31 -7.77 -3.09 -2.88
C LYS A 31 -7.82 -3.82 -1.54
N MET A 32 -8.24 -5.06 -1.53
CA MET A 32 -8.24 -5.94 -0.35
C MET A 32 -7.17 -7.01 -0.43
N HIS A 33 -6.86 -7.50 -1.62
CA HIS A 33 -5.87 -8.54 -1.92
C HIS A 33 -6.16 -9.89 -1.23
N TRP A 34 -7.43 -10.22 -1.06
CA TRP A 34 -7.88 -11.48 -0.46
C TRP A 34 -8.21 -12.54 -1.49
N TYR A 35 -8.39 -13.76 -1.01
CA TYR A 35 -8.94 -14.88 -1.76
C TYR A 35 -9.91 -15.66 -0.85
N PRO A 36 -11.19 -15.81 -1.23
CA PRO A 36 -11.85 -15.14 -2.39
C PRO A 36 -11.80 -13.61 -2.29
N GLN A 37 -11.84 -12.92 -3.46
CA GLN A 37 -11.67 -11.45 -3.48
C GLN A 37 -12.79 -10.69 -2.76
N LYS A 38 -13.97 -11.28 -2.62
CA LYS A 38 -15.11 -10.74 -1.86
C LYS A 38 -15.21 -11.26 -0.43
N ALA A 39 -14.19 -11.96 0.08
CA ALA A 39 -14.16 -12.35 1.49
C ALA A 39 -14.15 -11.10 2.38
N LEU A 40 -14.93 -11.12 3.46
CA LEU A 40 -15.13 -9.92 4.30
C LEU A 40 -14.11 -9.78 5.42
N HIS A 41 -13.53 -10.85 5.93
CA HIS A 41 -12.57 -10.84 7.04
C HIS A 41 -12.97 -9.91 8.20
N GLY A 42 -14.27 -9.94 8.55
CA GLY A 42 -14.83 -9.13 9.63
C GLY A 42 -15.40 -7.78 9.21
N PHE A 43 -15.19 -7.30 7.97
CA PHE A 43 -15.91 -6.15 7.45
C PHE A 43 -17.41 -6.44 7.29
N ARG A 44 -18.24 -5.43 7.48
CA ARG A 44 -19.69 -5.49 7.20
C ARG A 44 -19.98 -5.46 5.71
N GLY A 45 -19.09 -4.87 4.93
CA GLY A 45 -19.17 -4.81 3.47
C GLY A 45 -17.88 -4.30 2.86
N THR A 46 -17.72 -4.55 1.56
CA THR A 46 -16.58 -4.07 0.77
C THR A 46 -17.04 -3.63 -0.61
N LEU A 47 -16.36 -2.61 -1.16
CA LEU A 47 -16.37 -2.25 -2.57
C LEU A 47 -14.97 -2.49 -3.12
N VAL A 48 -14.81 -3.49 -3.99
CA VAL A 48 -13.50 -4.02 -4.37
C VAL A 48 -13.02 -3.48 -5.71
N ASP A 49 -11.76 -3.01 -5.75
CA ASP A 49 -10.94 -2.85 -6.95
C ASP A 49 -9.58 -3.55 -6.74
N GLU A 50 -9.20 -4.43 -7.66
CA GLU A 50 -7.99 -5.24 -7.57
C GLU A 50 -7.03 -5.01 -8.76
N SER A 51 -7.06 -3.85 -9.38
CA SER A 51 -6.19 -3.47 -10.52
C SER A 51 -6.20 -4.45 -11.69
N GLY A 52 -7.31 -5.13 -11.93
CA GLY A 52 -7.40 -6.14 -12.99
C GLY A 52 -7.00 -7.55 -12.58
N ARG A 53 -6.52 -7.78 -11.37
CA ARG A 53 -6.35 -9.13 -10.82
C ARG A 53 -7.72 -9.77 -10.62
N VAL A 54 -7.88 -10.99 -11.07
CA VAL A 54 -9.13 -11.76 -10.95
C VAL A 54 -8.86 -13.12 -10.32
N GLU A 55 -9.75 -13.58 -9.46
CA GLU A 55 -9.67 -14.91 -8.84
C GLU A 55 -10.14 -16.03 -9.76
N SER A 56 -11.01 -15.69 -10.71
CA SER A 56 -11.52 -16.57 -11.76
C SER A 56 -11.86 -15.74 -12.99
N PRO A 57 -12.01 -16.35 -14.18
CA PRO A 57 -12.40 -15.64 -15.41
C PRO A 57 -13.74 -14.90 -15.29
N ASP A 58 -14.64 -15.40 -14.44
CA ASP A 58 -16.00 -14.86 -14.28
C ASP A 58 -16.08 -13.78 -13.17
N PHE A 59 -14.99 -13.53 -12.46
CA PHE A 59 -14.99 -12.55 -11.39
C PHE A 59 -15.01 -11.12 -11.94
N ILE A 60 -15.99 -10.33 -11.48
CA ILE A 60 -16.11 -8.91 -11.79
C ILE A 60 -16.05 -8.12 -10.47
N SER A 61 -15.06 -7.24 -10.32
CA SER A 61 -14.96 -6.35 -9.16
C SER A 61 -16.05 -5.27 -9.17
N ASP A 62 -16.33 -4.65 -8.00
CA ASP A 62 -17.33 -3.58 -7.92
C ASP A 62 -16.94 -2.39 -8.79
N TYR A 63 -15.65 -2.04 -8.84
CA TYR A 63 -15.15 -1.02 -9.75
C TYR A 63 -15.46 -1.36 -11.22
N ARG A 64 -15.20 -2.58 -11.67
CA ARG A 64 -15.43 -2.96 -13.06
C ARG A 64 -16.92 -2.98 -13.40
N LEU A 65 -17.76 -3.42 -12.47
CA LEU A 65 -19.21 -3.36 -12.65
C LEU A 65 -19.68 -1.91 -12.77
N TRP A 66 -19.25 -1.04 -11.85
CA TRP A 66 -19.54 0.38 -11.90
C TRP A 66 -19.03 1.02 -13.21
N PHE A 67 -17.80 0.69 -13.62
CA PHE A 67 -17.21 1.21 -14.86
C PHE A 67 -18.04 0.85 -16.09
N GLN A 68 -18.51 -0.40 -16.21
CA GLN A 68 -19.38 -0.85 -17.29
C GLN A 68 -20.68 -0.06 -17.35
N MET A 69 -21.25 0.28 -16.19
CA MET A 69 -22.46 1.12 -16.12
C MET A 69 -22.20 2.58 -16.52
N GLN A 70 -21.03 3.12 -16.20
CA GLN A 70 -20.65 4.52 -16.51
C GLN A 70 -20.14 4.73 -17.93
N ALA A 71 -19.56 3.73 -18.53
CA ALA A 71 -18.91 3.80 -19.83
C ALA A 71 -19.09 2.48 -20.61
N PRO A 72 -20.32 2.15 -21.03
CA PRO A 72 -20.61 0.94 -21.77
C PRO A 72 -19.73 0.80 -23.00
N GLY A 73 -19.14 -0.38 -23.21
CA GLY A 73 -18.30 -0.68 -24.38
C GLY A 73 -16.85 -0.17 -24.30
N LEU A 74 -16.46 0.59 -23.26
CA LEU A 74 -15.07 0.93 -23.02
C LEU A 74 -14.37 -0.13 -22.15
N ASN A 75 -13.04 -0.20 -22.27
CA ASN A 75 -12.20 -1.08 -21.47
C ASN A 75 -11.47 -0.27 -20.37
N PRO A 76 -11.64 -0.58 -19.08
CA PRO A 76 -10.90 0.08 -18.01
C PRO A 76 -9.38 -0.11 -18.12
N ASP A 77 -8.92 -1.22 -18.73
CA ASP A 77 -7.49 -1.50 -18.97
C ASP A 77 -7.00 -0.86 -20.29
N SER A 78 -7.38 0.37 -20.54
CA SER A 78 -7.13 1.08 -21.80
C SER A 78 -5.66 1.30 -22.15
N THR A 79 -4.76 1.17 -21.18
CA THR A 79 -3.31 1.27 -21.37
C THR A 79 -2.68 -0.05 -21.79
N HIS A 80 -3.41 -1.18 -21.68
CA HIS A 80 -2.91 -2.54 -21.92
C HIS A 80 -1.68 -2.91 -21.07
N ILE A 81 -1.45 -2.23 -19.97
CA ILE A 81 -0.43 -2.57 -18.97
C ILE A 81 -1.07 -3.47 -17.93
N GLY A 82 -0.48 -4.64 -17.70
CA GLY A 82 -0.96 -5.59 -16.70
C GLY A 82 -0.72 -5.12 -15.28
N TRP A 83 -1.52 -5.65 -14.36
CA TRP A 83 -1.46 -5.30 -12.93
C TRP A 83 -0.11 -5.61 -12.23
N ASN A 84 0.81 -6.21 -12.93
CA ASN A 84 2.15 -6.55 -12.41
C ASN A 84 3.29 -6.18 -13.37
N ASP A 85 2.98 -5.45 -14.45
CA ASP A 85 3.97 -5.00 -15.41
C ASP A 85 4.79 -3.85 -14.84
N HIS A 86 6.05 -3.72 -15.26
CA HIS A 86 6.94 -2.62 -14.86
C HIS A 86 6.91 -1.43 -15.84
N GLY A 87 6.05 -1.50 -16.87
CA GLY A 87 5.88 -0.43 -17.85
C GLY A 87 4.96 0.68 -17.36
N ALA A 88 5.06 1.81 -18.05
CA ALA A 88 4.26 3.01 -17.78
C ALA A 88 3.52 3.49 -19.02
N ALA A 89 2.35 4.09 -18.85
CA ALA A 89 1.59 4.76 -19.89
C ALA A 89 0.59 5.75 -19.29
N THR A 90 0.18 6.72 -20.08
CA THR A 90 -0.86 7.66 -19.68
C THR A 90 -2.24 7.03 -19.74
N TYR A 91 -3.08 7.26 -18.73
CA TYR A 91 -4.49 6.90 -18.77
C TYR A 91 -5.23 7.72 -19.84
N LYS A 92 -5.94 7.05 -20.73
CA LYS A 92 -6.51 7.67 -21.93
C LYS A 92 -8.02 7.97 -21.85
N LEU A 93 -8.68 7.44 -20.81
CA LEU A 93 -10.10 7.67 -20.60
C LEU A 93 -10.34 8.87 -19.68
N PRO A 94 -11.57 9.38 -19.58
CA PRO A 94 -11.89 10.44 -18.62
C PRO A 94 -11.44 10.10 -17.21
N GLU A 95 -10.75 11.02 -16.54
CA GLU A 95 -10.12 10.84 -15.25
C GLU A 95 -11.08 10.31 -14.16
N ARG A 96 -12.35 10.75 -14.18
CA ARG A 96 -13.37 10.26 -13.25
C ARG A 96 -13.61 8.74 -13.33
N LEU A 97 -13.23 8.12 -14.47
CA LEU A 97 -13.34 6.67 -14.66
C LEU A 97 -12.11 5.90 -14.14
N HIS A 98 -11.06 6.59 -13.75
CA HIS A 98 -9.87 5.97 -13.24
C HIS A 98 -10.15 5.30 -11.86
N PRO A 99 -9.60 4.10 -11.57
CA PRO A 99 -9.88 3.41 -10.30
C PRO A 99 -9.46 4.20 -9.06
N THR A 100 -8.44 5.08 -9.16
CA THR A 100 -8.05 5.99 -8.06
C THR A 100 -9.17 7.00 -7.77
N ALA A 101 -9.73 7.65 -8.79
CA ALA A 101 -10.85 8.59 -8.64
C ALA A 101 -12.08 7.88 -8.06
N TRP A 102 -12.40 6.69 -8.59
CA TRP A 102 -13.52 5.89 -8.08
C TRP A 102 -13.36 5.53 -6.61
N THR A 103 -12.17 5.09 -6.20
CA THR A 103 -11.92 4.74 -4.79
C THR A 103 -12.11 5.95 -3.87
N GLY A 104 -11.60 7.13 -4.27
CA GLY A 104 -11.79 8.39 -3.53
C GLY A 104 -13.27 8.81 -3.45
N GLU A 105 -13.99 8.74 -4.58
CA GLU A 105 -15.43 9.09 -4.64
C GLU A 105 -16.27 8.15 -3.76
N MET A 106 -16.07 6.83 -3.86
CA MET A 106 -16.80 5.87 -3.02
C MET A 106 -16.51 6.07 -1.53
N ALA A 107 -15.29 6.47 -1.17
CA ALA A 107 -14.94 6.81 0.20
C ALA A 107 -15.68 8.07 0.67
N CYS A 108 -15.73 9.11 -0.16
CA CYS A 108 -16.49 10.34 0.14
C CYS A 108 -17.98 10.05 0.29
N GLU A 109 -18.57 9.26 -0.62
CA GLU A 109 -19.96 8.86 -0.55
C GLU A 109 -20.26 8.07 0.74
N MET A 110 -19.41 7.12 1.09
CA MET A 110 -19.54 6.36 2.33
C MET A 110 -19.53 7.29 3.55
N ILE A 111 -18.62 8.25 3.60
CA ILE A 111 -18.53 9.21 4.71
C ILE A 111 -19.75 10.11 4.76
N ARG A 112 -20.21 10.66 3.63
CA ARG A 112 -21.38 11.54 3.57
C ARG A 112 -22.64 10.85 4.06
N ASN A 113 -22.87 9.61 3.62
CA ASN A 113 -24.11 8.88 3.85
C ASN A 113 -24.10 8.04 5.13
N TYR A 114 -22.94 7.92 5.79
CA TYR A 114 -22.89 7.18 7.05
C TYR A 114 -23.44 8.01 8.20
N GLU A 115 -24.58 7.61 8.75
CA GLU A 115 -25.21 8.28 9.89
C GLU A 115 -25.00 7.53 11.22
N GLY A 116 -24.41 6.33 11.14
CA GLY A 116 -24.22 5.45 12.28
C GLY A 116 -25.54 4.83 12.79
N ILE A 117 -25.67 3.54 12.72
CA ILE A 117 -26.78 2.84 13.36
C ILE A 117 -26.49 2.83 14.86
N ASN A 118 -27.39 3.41 15.68
CA ASN A 118 -27.22 3.49 17.13
C ASN A 118 -25.90 4.15 17.58
N ASN A 119 -25.48 5.22 16.92
CA ASN A 119 -24.21 5.92 17.19
C ASN A 119 -22.95 5.05 17.03
N GLN A 120 -22.96 4.04 16.20
CA GLN A 120 -21.77 3.24 15.92
C GLN A 120 -20.65 4.10 15.31
N PRO A 121 -19.43 4.05 15.83
CA PRO A 121 -18.29 4.69 15.16
C PRO A 121 -17.95 3.94 13.86
N LEU A 122 -17.41 4.67 12.88
CA LEU A 122 -17.00 4.12 11.59
C LEU A 122 -15.51 3.70 11.61
N PHE A 123 -15.24 2.46 11.22
CA PHE A 123 -13.92 2.05 10.76
C PHE A 123 -13.94 1.91 9.23
N LEU A 124 -13.25 2.80 8.54
CA LEU A 124 -13.20 2.81 7.08
C LEU A 124 -11.78 2.54 6.58
N LYS A 125 -11.58 1.42 5.86
CA LYS A 125 -10.38 1.14 5.10
C LYS A 125 -10.56 1.67 3.69
N ILE A 126 -9.75 2.68 3.30
CA ILE A 126 -9.67 3.20 1.93
C ILE A 126 -8.34 2.73 1.36
N SER A 127 -8.37 1.89 0.34
CA SER A 127 -7.19 1.23 -0.19
C SER A 127 -7.04 1.46 -1.70
N PHE A 128 -6.30 2.49 -2.06
CA PHE A 128 -5.96 2.75 -3.45
C PHE A 128 -5.10 1.62 -4.01
N ALA A 129 -5.47 1.08 -5.17
CA ALA A 129 -4.67 0.05 -5.81
C ALA A 129 -3.40 0.64 -6.45
N ARG A 130 -3.45 1.90 -6.92
CA ARG A 130 -2.25 2.66 -7.33
C ARG A 130 -1.51 3.14 -6.07
N PRO A 131 -0.21 3.41 -6.15
CA PRO A 131 0.66 3.46 -7.33
C PRO A 131 1.24 2.10 -7.76
N HIS A 132 0.72 0.97 -7.25
CA HIS A 132 1.03 -0.35 -7.83
C HIS A 132 0.71 -0.35 -9.32
N SER A 133 1.46 -1.11 -10.12
CA SER A 133 1.20 -1.24 -11.55
C SER A 133 -0.29 -1.54 -11.86
N PRO A 134 -0.82 -1.00 -12.97
CA PRO A 134 -0.15 -0.18 -13.99
C PRO A 134 0.24 1.22 -13.49
N TYR A 135 1.39 1.75 -14.01
CA TYR A 135 1.76 3.14 -13.76
C TYR A 135 1.08 4.00 -14.83
N ASP A 136 -0.17 4.36 -14.57
CA ASP A 136 -1.09 4.92 -15.58
C ASP A 136 -1.80 6.22 -15.13
N PRO A 137 -1.06 7.25 -14.67
CA PRO A 137 -1.68 8.50 -14.23
C PRO A 137 -2.36 9.25 -15.41
N PRO A 138 -3.29 10.17 -15.10
CA PRO A 138 -3.80 11.13 -16.07
C PRO A 138 -2.70 12.06 -16.62
N GLN A 139 -2.84 12.49 -17.89
CA GLN A 139 -1.85 13.34 -18.58
C GLN A 139 -1.54 14.62 -17.80
N ARG A 140 -2.56 15.31 -17.25
CA ARG A 140 -2.35 16.57 -16.52
C ARG A 140 -1.35 16.43 -15.36
N LEU A 141 -1.33 15.26 -14.68
CA LEU A 141 -0.38 15.00 -13.60
C LEU A 141 1.02 14.69 -14.12
N LEU A 142 1.13 14.03 -15.27
CA LEU A 142 2.43 13.85 -15.92
C LEU A 142 3.04 15.19 -16.34
N ASP A 143 2.21 16.12 -16.82
CA ASP A 143 2.66 17.48 -17.21
C ASP A 143 3.29 18.23 -16.03
N GLU A 144 2.82 18.02 -14.79
CA GLU A 144 3.44 18.58 -13.58
C GLU A 144 4.87 18.05 -13.33
N TYR A 145 5.17 16.88 -13.84
CA TYR A 145 6.50 16.24 -13.71
C TYR A 145 7.37 16.39 -14.96
N ALA A 146 6.89 17.03 -16.02
CA ALA A 146 7.60 17.16 -17.29
C ALA A 146 8.99 17.83 -17.16
N ASN A 147 9.09 18.84 -16.30
CA ASN A 147 10.30 19.61 -16.08
C ASN A 147 10.94 19.34 -14.70
N ARG A 148 10.47 18.34 -13.95
CA ARG A 148 11.06 17.97 -12.67
C ARG A 148 12.22 17.00 -12.90
N ASP A 149 13.31 17.19 -12.15
CA ASP A 149 14.39 16.22 -12.11
C ASP A 149 13.89 14.94 -11.41
N ILE A 150 13.86 13.85 -12.17
CA ILE A 150 13.49 12.53 -11.68
C ILE A 150 14.80 11.77 -11.35
N PRO A 151 15.02 11.39 -10.09
CA PRO A 151 16.24 10.71 -9.72
C PRO A 151 16.38 9.38 -10.45
N ALA A 152 17.60 9.09 -10.89
CA ALA A 152 17.94 7.78 -11.42
C ALA A 152 17.84 6.71 -10.33
N PRO A 153 17.69 5.42 -10.71
CA PRO A 153 17.72 4.33 -9.75
C PRO A 153 19.00 4.30 -8.93
N TRP A 154 18.91 3.97 -7.67
CA TRP A 154 20.08 3.74 -6.83
C TRP A 154 20.66 2.35 -7.10
N ILE A 155 21.94 2.30 -7.50
CA ILE A 155 22.63 1.06 -7.86
C ILE A 155 23.79 0.82 -6.89
N GLY A 156 23.64 -0.18 -6.02
CA GLY A 156 24.70 -0.62 -5.12
C GLY A 156 25.84 -1.32 -5.88
N GLU A 157 27.07 -1.13 -5.42
CA GLU A 157 28.25 -1.77 -6.06
C GLU A 157 28.12 -3.29 -6.15
N TRP A 158 27.55 -3.92 -5.12
CA TRP A 158 27.36 -5.37 -5.01
C TRP A 158 26.49 -6.00 -6.11
N CYS A 159 25.68 -5.22 -6.82
CA CYS A 159 24.81 -5.73 -7.88
C CYS A 159 25.33 -5.45 -9.30
N LYS A 160 26.39 -4.67 -9.47
CA LYS A 160 26.91 -4.27 -10.79
C LYS A 160 27.44 -5.44 -11.62
N ASP A 161 28.01 -6.45 -10.96
CA ASP A 161 28.56 -7.64 -11.63
C ASP A 161 27.56 -8.78 -11.83
N LYS A 162 26.30 -8.57 -11.42
CA LYS A 162 25.28 -9.61 -11.54
C LYS A 162 24.78 -9.74 -13.00
N PRO A 163 24.35 -10.93 -13.42
CA PRO A 163 23.86 -11.14 -14.79
C PRO A 163 22.71 -10.22 -15.20
N TYR A 164 21.88 -9.79 -14.24
CA TYR A 164 20.78 -8.88 -14.48
C TYR A 164 21.19 -7.40 -14.60
N ALA A 165 22.44 -7.05 -14.28
CA ALA A 165 22.98 -5.70 -14.45
C ALA A 165 23.27 -5.34 -15.92
N LYS A 166 23.39 -6.34 -16.79
CA LYS A 166 23.59 -6.09 -18.22
C LYS A 166 22.35 -5.41 -18.79
N LEU A 167 22.58 -4.34 -19.56
CA LEU A 167 21.50 -3.60 -20.22
C LEU A 167 20.67 -4.52 -21.12
N LYS A 168 19.37 -4.45 -21.00
CA LYS A 168 18.39 -5.23 -21.76
C LYS A 168 17.37 -4.30 -22.40
N ASP A 169 16.93 -4.69 -23.58
CA ASP A 169 15.79 -4.05 -24.21
C ASP A 169 14.49 -4.44 -23.44
N PRO A 170 13.78 -3.50 -22.82
CA PRO A 170 12.58 -3.82 -22.06
C PRO A 170 11.47 -4.45 -22.89
N GLN A 171 11.46 -4.24 -24.21
CA GLN A 171 10.48 -4.85 -25.11
C GLN A 171 10.76 -6.34 -25.38
N LYS A 172 11.97 -6.80 -25.13
CA LYS A 172 12.40 -8.19 -25.34
C LYS A 172 12.40 -9.05 -24.07
N VAL A 173 11.99 -8.49 -22.94
CA VAL A 173 11.86 -9.21 -21.67
C VAL A 173 10.39 -9.35 -21.29
N LYS A 174 10.10 -10.21 -20.32
CA LYS A 174 8.74 -10.31 -19.78
C LYS A 174 8.33 -8.97 -19.16
N LYS A 175 7.13 -8.51 -19.46
CA LYS A 175 6.58 -7.25 -18.92
C LYS A 175 6.55 -7.20 -17.40
N ASP A 176 6.44 -8.34 -16.77
CA ASP A 176 6.43 -8.55 -15.32
C ASP A 176 7.79 -9.03 -14.77
N ALA A 177 8.88 -8.85 -15.50
CA ALA A 177 10.22 -9.26 -15.05
C ALA A 177 10.56 -8.61 -13.70
N PRO A 178 10.95 -9.41 -12.68
CA PRO A 178 11.19 -8.89 -11.33
C PRO A 178 12.53 -8.16 -11.20
N TYR A 179 13.46 -8.38 -12.13
CA TYR A 179 14.79 -7.75 -12.16
C TYR A 179 15.32 -7.64 -13.59
N GLY A 180 16.10 -6.61 -13.82
CA GLY A 180 16.77 -6.32 -15.09
C GLY A 180 17.14 -4.85 -15.20
N ASN A 181 18.30 -4.58 -15.78
CA ASN A 181 18.72 -3.24 -16.17
C ASN A 181 18.03 -2.88 -17.50
N PHE A 182 17.07 -1.98 -17.47
CA PHE A 182 16.34 -1.49 -18.65
C PHE A 182 16.78 -0.09 -19.08
N GLY A 183 17.84 0.44 -18.44
CA GLY A 183 18.39 1.76 -18.67
C GLY A 183 17.73 2.86 -17.81
N ASP A 184 18.49 3.94 -17.59
CA ASP A 184 18.08 5.01 -16.70
C ASP A 184 16.84 5.76 -17.20
N GLU A 185 16.75 5.99 -18.50
CA GLU A 185 15.59 6.70 -19.09
C GLU A 185 14.28 5.91 -18.90
N TYR A 186 14.32 4.59 -19.08
CA TYR A 186 13.17 3.74 -18.80
C TYR A 186 12.76 3.78 -17.33
N ALA A 187 13.75 3.71 -16.44
CA ALA A 187 13.48 3.77 -15.01
C ALA A 187 12.96 5.14 -14.56
N LYS A 188 13.52 6.23 -15.08
CA LYS A 188 13.04 7.60 -14.82
C LYS A 188 11.61 7.81 -15.33
N ASP A 189 11.28 7.27 -16.50
CA ASP A 189 9.92 7.36 -17.02
C ASP A 189 8.93 6.59 -16.15
N SER A 190 9.26 5.37 -15.75
CA SER A 190 8.45 4.60 -14.79
C SER A 190 8.27 5.34 -13.45
N ARG A 191 9.34 5.95 -12.91
CA ARG A 191 9.30 6.78 -11.69
C ARG A 191 8.43 8.01 -11.84
N ARG A 192 8.51 8.70 -12.98
CA ARG A 192 7.67 9.86 -13.29
C ARG A 192 6.18 9.50 -13.22
N HIS A 193 5.80 8.41 -13.86
CA HIS A 193 4.42 7.92 -13.84
C HIS A 193 3.99 7.46 -12.44
N TYR A 194 4.88 6.78 -11.72
CA TYR A 194 4.61 6.40 -10.33
C TYR A 194 4.37 7.62 -9.44
N TYR A 195 5.21 8.65 -9.52
CA TYR A 195 5.07 9.88 -8.73
C TYR A 195 3.78 10.63 -9.09
N ALA A 196 3.42 10.68 -10.37
CA ALA A 196 2.16 11.25 -10.81
C ALA A 196 0.94 10.47 -10.25
N ASN A 197 1.02 9.13 -10.16
CA ASN A 197 0.00 8.34 -9.46
C ASN A 197 -0.07 8.66 -7.96
N VAL A 198 1.08 8.89 -7.29
CA VAL A 198 1.11 9.31 -5.88
C VAL A 198 0.42 10.67 -5.71
N THR A 199 0.70 11.64 -6.60
CA THR A 199 0.00 12.94 -6.60
C THR A 199 -1.50 12.76 -6.80
N PHE A 200 -1.94 11.87 -7.68
CA PHE A 200 -3.36 11.59 -7.87
C PHE A 200 -4.03 11.05 -6.60
N ILE A 201 -3.36 10.14 -5.91
CA ILE A 201 -3.85 9.61 -4.63
C ILE A 201 -3.93 10.74 -3.59
N ASP A 202 -2.94 11.61 -3.52
CA ASP A 202 -2.93 12.74 -2.59
C ASP A 202 -4.11 13.69 -2.83
N GLU A 203 -4.44 13.99 -4.09
CA GLU A 203 -5.63 14.76 -4.44
C GLU A 203 -6.93 14.07 -3.98
N GLU A 204 -7.06 12.76 -4.17
CA GLU A 204 -8.23 12.01 -3.72
C GLU A 204 -8.32 11.95 -2.18
N ILE A 205 -7.20 11.78 -1.49
CA ILE A 205 -7.13 11.90 -0.02
C ILE A 205 -7.56 13.32 0.41
N GLY A 206 -7.14 14.34 -0.31
CA GLY A 206 -7.58 15.72 -0.08
C GLY A 206 -9.11 15.86 -0.10
N LYS A 207 -9.79 15.21 -1.06
CA LYS A 207 -11.28 15.17 -1.12
C LYS A 207 -11.88 14.45 0.09
N VAL A 208 -11.30 13.31 0.50
CA VAL A 208 -11.73 12.57 1.69
C VAL A 208 -11.58 13.42 2.95
N ILE A 209 -10.43 14.08 3.15
CA ILE A 209 -10.20 14.97 4.27
C ILE A 209 -11.20 16.14 4.29
N LYS A 210 -11.47 16.74 3.12
CA LYS A 210 -12.49 17.78 2.97
C LYS A 210 -13.87 17.27 3.40
N THR A 211 -14.26 16.09 2.94
CA THR A 211 -15.56 15.47 3.29
C THR A 211 -15.68 15.20 4.79
N LEU A 212 -14.62 14.72 5.45
CA LEU A 212 -14.59 14.55 6.91
C LEU A 212 -14.79 15.88 7.65
N LYS A 213 -14.15 16.97 7.16
CA LYS A 213 -14.31 18.31 7.73
C LYS A 213 -15.72 18.86 7.53
N GLU A 214 -16.28 18.72 6.34
CA GLU A 214 -17.65 19.13 6.01
C GLU A 214 -18.69 18.40 6.87
N LYS A 215 -18.44 17.12 7.17
CA LYS A 215 -19.29 16.32 8.07
C LYS A 215 -19.07 16.63 9.56
N GLY A 216 -18.03 17.39 9.91
CA GLY A 216 -17.73 17.78 11.30
C GLY A 216 -17.08 16.67 12.14
N ILE A 217 -16.56 15.60 11.52
CA ILE A 217 -15.97 14.44 12.22
C ILE A 217 -14.44 14.35 12.07
N TYR A 218 -13.82 15.28 11.35
CA TYR A 218 -12.38 15.27 11.11
C TYR A 218 -11.55 15.32 12.39
N ASP A 219 -11.94 16.18 13.33
CA ASP A 219 -11.16 16.39 14.56
C ASP A 219 -11.18 15.13 15.46
N ASP A 220 -12.27 14.40 15.49
CA ASP A 220 -12.43 13.19 16.30
C ASP A 220 -11.87 11.92 15.60
N ALA A 221 -11.56 12.00 14.31
CA ALA A 221 -11.06 10.85 13.57
C ALA A 221 -9.58 10.58 13.88
N LEU A 222 -9.22 9.31 14.10
CA LEU A 222 -7.88 8.80 13.89
C LEU A 222 -7.71 8.54 12.39
N ILE A 223 -6.67 9.09 11.76
CA ILE A 223 -6.37 8.85 10.35
C ILE A 223 -4.95 8.32 10.23
N CYS A 224 -4.81 7.11 9.66
CA CYS A 224 -3.51 6.51 9.37
C CYS A 224 -3.32 6.44 7.85
N TYR A 225 -2.26 7.07 7.34
CA TYR A 225 -1.80 6.91 5.96
C TYR A 225 -0.60 5.99 5.95
N ILE A 226 -0.72 4.88 5.23
CA ILE A 226 0.27 3.81 5.17
C ILE A 226 0.31 3.19 3.77
N SER A 227 1.29 2.32 3.50
CA SER A 227 1.30 1.42 2.36
C SER A 227 1.57 -0.01 2.82
N ASP A 228 1.06 -1.00 2.07
CA ASP A 228 1.31 -2.43 2.31
C ASP A 228 2.75 -2.84 1.93
N HIS A 229 3.34 -2.20 0.94
CA HIS A 229 4.73 -2.34 0.47
C HIS A 229 5.11 -1.12 -0.36
N GLY A 230 6.40 -0.97 -0.65
CA GLY A 230 6.90 0.00 -1.60
C GLY A 230 7.07 -0.58 -3.02
N ASP A 231 7.91 0.06 -3.83
CA ASP A 231 8.32 -0.42 -5.15
C ASP A 231 9.78 -0.07 -5.40
N MET A 232 10.54 -1.01 -5.95
CA MET A 232 11.97 -0.83 -6.23
C MET A 232 12.23 0.17 -7.37
N LEU A 233 11.33 0.26 -8.34
CA LEU A 233 11.40 1.23 -9.46
C LEU A 233 12.79 1.30 -10.14
N GLY A 234 13.42 0.15 -10.31
CA GLY A 234 14.75 0.00 -10.91
C GLY A 234 15.92 0.07 -9.94
N ASP A 235 15.73 0.41 -8.66
CA ASP A 235 16.80 0.37 -7.67
C ASP A 235 17.44 -1.00 -7.65
N HIS A 236 18.78 -1.04 -7.68
CA HIS A 236 19.57 -2.27 -7.75
C HIS A 236 19.18 -3.17 -8.93
N TYR A 237 18.62 -2.60 -10.01
CA TYR A 237 18.04 -3.32 -11.16
C TYR A 237 16.85 -4.21 -10.79
N HIS A 238 16.18 -3.94 -9.67
CA HIS A 238 14.99 -4.64 -9.23
C HIS A 238 13.72 -3.81 -9.50
N TRP A 239 12.62 -4.51 -9.72
CA TRP A 239 11.32 -3.93 -10.03
C TRP A 239 10.27 -4.49 -9.08
N ARG A 240 9.27 -3.67 -8.76
CA ARG A 240 8.19 -4.04 -7.83
C ARG A 240 8.69 -4.24 -6.39
N LYS A 241 8.27 -5.27 -5.69
CA LYS A 241 8.48 -5.52 -4.25
C LYS A 241 8.96 -6.95 -3.99
N THR A 242 8.92 -7.37 -2.74
CA THR A 242 9.36 -8.67 -2.20
C THR A 242 10.83 -8.75 -1.83
N TYR A 243 11.58 -7.68 -1.98
CA TYR A 243 12.99 -7.59 -1.65
C TYR A 243 13.20 -6.95 -0.27
N PRO A 244 14.32 -7.26 0.43
CA PRO A 244 14.61 -6.68 1.74
C PRO A 244 15.07 -5.22 1.68
N TYR A 245 15.21 -4.64 0.49
CA TYR A 245 15.74 -3.29 0.28
C TYR A 245 14.69 -2.20 0.53
N GLN A 246 15.19 -0.98 0.82
CA GLN A 246 14.36 0.15 1.24
C GLN A 246 13.22 0.47 0.28
N GLY A 247 13.46 0.44 -1.03
CA GLY A 247 12.41 0.69 -2.03
C GLY A 247 11.20 -0.25 -1.89
N SER A 248 11.40 -1.48 -1.39
CA SER A 248 10.33 -2.47 -1.19
C SER A 248 9.69 -2.42 0.19
N VAL A 249 10.46 -2.19 1.26
CA VAL A 249 10.00 -2.42 2.65
C VAL A 249 9.82 -1.15 3.48
N HIS A 250 10.44 -0.03 3.09
CA HIS A 250 10.29 1.23 3.80
C HIS A 250 9.10 2.02 3.27
N VAL A 251 7.98 1.92 3.97
CA VAL A 251 6.69 2.50 3.59
C VAL A 251 6.38 3.76 4.41
N PRO A 252 5.52 4.68 3.91
CA PRO A 252 5.06 5.80 4.70
C PRO A 252 4.23 5.31 5.89
N TYR A 253 4.35 6.02 7.02
CA TYR A 253 3.53 5.81 8.20
C TYR A 253 3.23 7.17 8.84
N ILE A 254 2.07 7.74 8.50
CA ILE A 254 1.64 9.07 8.94
C ILE A 254 0.35 8.93 9.74
N VAL A 255 0.31 9.50 10.94
CA VAL A 255 -0.85 9.42 11.82
C VAL A 255 -1.34 10.82 12.19
N LYS A 256 -2.61 11.09 11.95
CA LYS A 256 -3.36 12.19 12.52
C LYS A 256 -4.19 11.65 13.67
N TRP A 257 -3.86 12.08 14.88
CA TRP A 257 -4.56 11.70 16.11
C TRP A 257 -5.85 12.49 16.29
N PRO A 258 -6.85 11.96 16.98
CA PRO A 258 -8.00 12.74 17.44
C PRO A 258 -7.53 13.96 18.25
N ALA A 259 -8.21 15.09 18.09
CA ALA A 259 -7.83 16.34 18.76
C ALA A 259 -7.82 16.22 20.29
N SER A 260 -8.62 15.34 20.85
CA SER A 260 -8.69 15.05 22.30
C SER A 260 -7.38 14.53 22.91
N TYR A 261 -6.45 13.99 22.11
CA TYR A 261 -5.14 13.53 22.60
C TYR A 261 -4.11 14.66 22.79
N HIS A 262 -4.35 15.86 22.24
CA HIS A 262 -3.47 17.04 22.37
C HIS A 262 -1.99 16.82 22.02
N PHE A 263 -1.68 15.83 21.16
CA PHE A 263 -0.30 15.58 20.74
C PHE A 263 0.26 16.70 19.85
N THR A 264 1.56 16.94 19.97
CA THR A 264 2.28 17.92 19.14
C THR A 264 2.19 17.54 17.67
N LYS A 265 1.67 18.44 16.83
CA LYS A 265 1.59 18.28 15.39
C LYS A 265 2.99 18.34 14.74
N GLY A 266 3.20 17.57 13.69
CA GLY A 266 4.45 17.54 12.94
C GLY A 266 5.59 16.84 13.67
N ASN A 267 5.31 16.14 14.76
CA ASN A 267 6.30 15.31 15.45
C ASN A 267 6.79 14.18 14.56
N LYS A 268 8.10 13.89 14.59
CA LYS A 268 8.74 12.79 13.87
C LYS A 268 9.24 11.76 14.88
N ILE A 269 8.72 10.54 14.77
CA ILE A 269 9.15 9.41 15.58
C ILE A 269 10.28 8.69 14.83
N THR A 270 11.40 8.45 15.51
CA THR A 270 12.58 7.78 14.93
C THR A 270 12.70 6.31 15.33
N GLN A 271 11.91 5.89 16.31
CA GLN A 271 11.83 4.48 16.70
C GLN A 271 11.29 3.63 15.55
N PRO A 272 11.79 2.41 15.37
CA PRO A 272 11.30 1.51 14.34
C PRO A 272 9.86 1.09 14.63
N VAL A 273 8.97 1.39 13.66
CA VAL A 273 7.54 1.04 13.68
C VAL A 273 7.20 0.18 12.46
N GLU A 274 6.13 -0.58 12.56
CA GLU A 274 5.72 -1.50 11.51
C GLU A 274 4.20 -1.64 11.42
N LEU A 275 3.70 -2.27 10.35
CA LEU A 275 2.25 -2.41 10.12
C LEU A 275 1.55 -3.27 11.18
N ARG A 276 2.28 -4.17 11.87
CA ARG A 276 1.73 -4.93 13.01
C ARG A 276 1.30 -4.03 14.17
N ASP A 277 1.79 -2.78 14.24
CA ASP A 277 1.45 -1.81 15.30
C ASP A 277 0.09 -1.14 15.10
N LEU A 278 -0.54 -1.27 13.92
CA LEU A 278 -1.84 -0.66 13.64
C LEU A 278 -2.95 -1.23 14.53
N LEU A 279 -3.08 -2.56 14.57
CA LEU A 279 -4.18 -3.19 15.29
C LEU A 279 -4.13 -2.91 16.79
N PRO A 280 -3.00 -3.09 17.52
CA PRO A 280 -2.95 -2.73 18.93
C PRO A 280 -3.19 -1.25 19.19
N THR A 281 -2.78 -0.35 18.27
CA THR A 281 -3.07 1.09 18.37
C THR A 281 -4.57 1.36 18.25
N PHE A 282 -5.25 0.73 17.31
CA PHE A 282 -6.68 0.93 17.11
C PHE A 282 -7.51 0.35 18.26
N LEU A 283 -7.11 -0.81 18.79
CA LEU A 283 -7.76 -1.40 19.96
C LEU A 283 -7.66 -0.50 21.19
N GLU A 284 -6.47 0.02 21.46
CA GLU A 284 -6.26 0.89 22.63
C GLU A 284 -7.04 2.21 22.51
N ILE A 285 -7.08 2.82 21.30
CA ILE A 285 -7.88 4.03 21.04
C ILE A 285 -9.40 3.73 21.14
N ALA A 286 -9.81 2.53 20.75
CA ALA A 286 -11.19 2.09 20.90
C ALA A 286 -11.56 1.69 22.34
N GLY A 287 -10.64 1.83 23.29
CA GLY A 287 -10.86 1.53 24.71
C GLY A 287 -10.78 0.05 25.08
N SER A 288 -10.19 -0.78 24.21
CA SER A 288 -10.00 -2.21 24.43
C SER A 288 -8.61 -2.53 24.94
N SER A 289 -8.49 -3.63 25.69
CA SER A 289 -7.19 -4.21 26.03
C SER A 289 -6.55 -4.86 24.81
N ILE A 290 -5.22 -4.78 24.73
CA ILE A 290 -4.42 -5.44 23.71
C ILE A 290 -4.13 -6.88 24.16
N PRO A 291 -4.40 -7.91 23.33
CA PRO A 291 -4.01 -9.29 23.65
C PRO A 291 -2.50 -9.40 23.88
N GLN A 292 -2.11 -10.15 24.95
CA GLN A 292 -0.70 -10.24 25.37
C GLN A 292 0.21 -10.93 24.35
N ASP A 293 -0.34 -11.79 23.52
CA ASP A 293 0.36 -12.54 22.48
C ASP A 293 0.28 -11.88 21.08
N MET A 294 -0.05 -10.58 21.03
CA MET A 294 -0.01 -9.80 19.81
C MET A 294 1.42 -9.26 19.59
N ASP A 295 1.98 -9.48 18.40
CA ASP A 295 3.36 -9.08 18.06
C ASP A 295 3.56 -7.58 17.99
N GLY A 296 2.54 -6.82 17.55
CA GLY A 296 2.57 -5.36 17.43
C GLY A 296 2.45 -4.66 18.79
N GLN A 297 2.84 -3.40 18.82
CA GLN A 297 2.72 -2.52 19.99
C GLN A 297 1.94 -1.26 19.64
N SER A 298 1.17 -0.72 20.60
CA SER A 298 0.44 0.53 20.36
C SER A 298 1.38 1.73 20.25
N LEU A 299 1.17 2.52 19.20
CA LEU A 299 1.90 3.78 18.96
C LEU A 299 1.62 4.85 20.02
N LEU A 300 0.54 4.73 20.80
CA LEU A 300 0.25 5.65 21.91
C LEU A 300 1.42 5.75 22.89
N ARG A 301 2.11 4.62 23.14
CA ARG A 301 3.29 4.59 24.02
C ARG A 301 4.40 5.53 23.54
N LEU A 302 4.65 5.58 22.23
CA LEU A 302 5.65 6.49 21.66
C LEU A 302 5.20 7.96 21.77
N MET A 303 3.92 8.23 21.56
CA MET A 303 3.36 9.56 21.67
C MET A 303 3.37 10.09 23.11
N GLU A 304 3.30 9.21 24.09
CA GLU A 304 3.42 9.50 25.53
C GLU A 304 4.88 9.58 26.02
N GLY A 305 5.85 9.40 25.12
CA GLY A 305 7.28 9.43 25.45
C GLY A 305 7.80 8.18 26.15
N LYS A 306 7.04 7.08 26.17
CA LYS A 306 7.43 5.80 26.78
C LYS A 306 8.30 4.98 25.81
N THR A 307 9.49 5.49 25.50
CA THR A 307 10.39 4.91 24.47
C THR A 307 11.30 3.81 24.98
N ASP A 308 11.59 3.74 26.28
CA ASP A 308 12.50 2.77 26.90
C ASP A 308 11.99 1.32 26.83
N GLN A 309 10.69 1.15 26.70
CA GLN A 309 10.05 -0.16 26.53
C GLN A 309 9.70 -0.48 25.08
N TRP A 310 10.10 0.39 24.15
CA TRP A 310 9.88 0.17 22.74
C TRP A 310 10.91 -0.78 22.14
N ARG A 311 10.50 -1.55 21.13
CA ARG A 311 11.41 -2.47 20.44
C ARG A 311 12.60 -1.72 19.84
N LYS A 312 13.77 -2.34 19.91
CA LYS A 312 14.97 -1.82 19.27
C LYS A 312 15.08 -2.26 17.81
N TYR A 313 14.57 -3.42 17.48
CA TYR A 313 14.68 -4.02 16.16
C TYR A 313 13.31 -4.43 15.64
N ILE A 314 13.18 -4.42 14.31
CA ILE A 314 12.08 -5.05 13.58
C ILE A 314 12.65 -6.23 12.81
N ASP A 315 11.99 -7.37 12.89
CA ASP A 315 12.21 -8.53 12.05
C ASP A 315 11.36 -8.43 10.79
N LEU A 316 11.96 -8.80 9.66
CA LEU A 316 11.29 -8.91 8.37
C LEU A 316 11.59 -10.29 7.80
N GLU A 317 10.62 -10.87 7.12
CA GLU A 317 10.80 -12.14 6.44
C GLU A 317 10.00 -12.21 5.14
N HIS A 318 10.48 -13.00 4.21
CA HIS A 318 9.79 -13.25 2.97
C HIS A 318 10.01 -14.69 2.50
N ALA A 319 8.92 -15.39 2.17
CA ALA A 319 8.98 -16.70 1.54
C ALA A 319 9.39 -16.56 0.05
N THR A 320 9.82 -17.67 -0.55
CA THR A 320 10.22 -17.71 -1.97
C THR A 320 9.20 -17.07 -2.89
N CYS A 321 9.65 -16.07 -3.64
CA CYS A 321 8.88 -15.41 -4.69
C CYS A 321 9.82 -14.97 -5.82
N TYR A 322 9.43 -15.17 -7.06
CA TYR A 322 10.17 -14.90 -8.31
C TYR A 322 11.41 -15.77 -8.53
N SER A 323 12.21 -16.03 -7.52
CA SER A 323 13.34 -16.95 -7.55
C SER A 323 13.57 -17.58 -6.17
N PRO A 324 14.24 -18.75 -6.10
CA PRO A 324 14.65 -19.34 -4.82
C PRO A 324 15.48 -18.39 -3.95
N ASP A 325 16.36 -17.58 -4.57
CA ASP A 325 17.22 -16.63 -3.86
C ASP A 325 16.48 -15.50 -3.17
N ASN A 326 15.19 -15.30 -3.51
CA ASN A 326 14.33 -14.31 -2.86
C ASN A 326 13.57 -14.89 -1.66
N TYR A 327 14.18 -15.85 -0.97
CA TYR A 327 13.76 -16.34 0.33
C TYR A 327 14.77 -15.84 1.38
N TRP A 328 14.33 -14.91 2.22
CA TRP A 328 15.19 -14.17 3.13
C TRP A 328 14.50 -13.81 4.44
N CYS A 329 15.32 -13.54 5.46
CA CYS A 329 14.91 -12.79 6.64
C CYS A 329 15.87 -11.61 6.85
N ALA A 330 15.41 -10.62 7.59
CA ALA A 330 16.22 -9.45 7.90
C ALA A 330 15.88 -8.90 9.29
N LEU A 331 16.85 -8.19 9.87
CA LEU A 331 16.69 -7.46 11.11
C LEU A 331 17.18 -6.04 10.94
N THR A 332 16.41 -5.06 11.43
CA THR A 332 16.79 -3.64 11.33
C THR A 332 16.40 -2.85 12.57
N ASP A 333 17.24 -1.88 12.94
CA ASP A 333 16.93 -0.85 13.95
C ASP A 333 16.53 0.50 13.29
N GLY A 334 16.34 0.50 11.98
CA GLY A 334 16.05 1.69 11.18
C GLY A 334 17.29 2.42 10.66
N LYS A 335 18.49 2.08 11.12
CA LYS A 335 19.78 2.63 10.66
C LYS A 335 20.62 1.58 9.96
N ILE A 336 20.70 0.40 10.53
CA ILE A 336 21.43 -0.75 10.03
C ILE A 336 20.43 -1.84 9.69
N LYS A 337 20.65 -2.55 8.61
CA LYS A 337 19.86 -3.72 8.21
C LYS A 337 20.78 -4.89 7.89
N TYR A 338 20.60 -5.98 8.65
CA TYR A 338 21.21 -7.27 8.37
C TYR A 338 20.21 -8.14 7.61
N ILE A 339 20.67 -8.80 6.54
CA ILE A 339 19.84 -9.67 5.67
C ILE A 339 20.53 -11.02 5.56
N TRP A 340 19.78 -12.09 5.72
CA TRP A 340 20.22 -13.45 5.49
C TRP A 340 19.34 -14.14 4.46
N ARG A 341 19.95 -14.84 3.49
CA ARG A 341 19.27 -15.55 2.40
C ARG A 341 19.32 -17.04 2.62
N PHE A 342 18.15 -17.67 2.73
CA PHE A 342 18.01 -19.08 3.12
C PHE A 342 18.68 -20.07 2.17
N HIS A 343 18.57 -19.88 0.85
CA HIS A 343 19.10 -20.84 -0.14
C HIS A 343 20.60 -20.72 -0.36
N THR A 344 21.17 -19.54 -0.24
CA THR A 344 22.58 -19.29 -0.55
C THR A 344 23.46 -19.16 0.69
N GLY A 345 22.84 -18.95 1.87
CA GLY A 345 23.58 -18.58 3.08
C GLY A 345 24.25 -17.22 3.01
N THR A 346 23.91 -16.41 1.98
CA THR A 346 24.51 -15.08 1.80
C THR A 346 24.02 -14.14 2.88
N GLU A 347 24.96 -13.39 3.44
CA GLU A 347 24.71 -12.33 4.42
C GLU A 347 25.01 -10.96 3.80
N GLU A 348 24.16 -10.00 4.08
CA GLU A 348 24.30 -8.62 3.61
C GLU A 348 24.09 -7.68 4.80
N LEU A 349 24.91 -6.62 4.90
CA LEU A 349 24.80 -5.58 5.92
C LEU A 349 24.77 -4.21 5.25
N PHE A 350 23.76 -3.41 5.53
CA PHE A 350 23.57 -2.06 4.99
C PHE A 350 23.43 -1.01 6.09
#